data_933449b220911801e35c60423b0f2ed1
#
_entry.id   933449b220911801e35c60423b0f2ed1
#
_cell.length_a   1.000
_cell.length_b   1.000
_cell.length_c   1.000
_cell.angle_alpha   90.00
_cell.angle_beta   90.00
_cell.angle_gamma   90.00
#
_symmetry.space_group_name_H-M   'P 1'
#
loop_
_entity.id
_entity.type
_entity.pdbx_description
1 polymer ?
#
loop_
_entity_poly.entity_id
_entity_poly.type
_entity_poly.pdbx_seq_one_letter_code
_entity_poly.pdbx_strand_id
1 'polypeptide(L)'
;LEEILETVKQNVSCSVNARSLRLRSSGVSTDHALVKAGTKLGKRLYGSPTTSDQALIPVPSIKMGPGDSARSHSADEFIYAKEIEEGINSYISLLAETIL
;
A
#
# COMPACT_ATOMS: atom_id res chain seq x y z
N LEU A 1 -11.15 8.38 9.55
CA LEU A 1 -10.39 8.29 10.81
C LEU A 1 -11.11 9.04 11.94
N GLU A 2 -11.58 10.24 11.68
CA GLU A 2 -12.34 11.03 12.64
C GLU A 2 -13.66 10.35 13.03
N GLU A 3 -14.33 9.72 12.08
CA GLU A 3 -15.56 8.96 12.33
C GLU A 3 -15.31 7.77 13.25
N ILE A 4 -14.20 7.07 13.05
CA ILE A 4 -13.81 5.94 13.90
C ILE A 4 -13.54 6.44 15.31
N LEU A 5 -12.81 7.53 15.45
CA LEU A 5 -12.50 8.14 16.74
C LEU A 5 -13.78 8.52 17.48
N GLU A 6 -14.72 9.16 16.80
CA GLU A 6 -15.99 9.56 17.38
C GLU A 6 -16.83 8.36 17.80
N THR A 7 -16.88 7.33 16.97
CA THR A 7 -17.56 6.07 17.30
C THR A 7 -16.99 5.43 18.56
N VAL A 8 -15.66 5.40 18.70
CA VAL A 8 -15.02 4.85 19.90
C VAL A 8 -15.38 5.68 21.13
N LYS A 9 -15.32 7.00 21.03
CA LYS A 9 -15.69 7.91 22.14
C LYS A 9 -17.10 7.70 22.63
N GLN A 10 -18.05 7.43 21.73
CA GLN A 10 -19.44 7.18 22.07
C GLN A 10 -19.69 5.85 22.76
N ASN A 11 -18.81 4.88 22.58
CA ASN A 11 -19.01 3.50 23.04
C ASN A 11 -18.19 3.11 24.26
N VAL A 12 -17.40 4.02 24.81
CA VAL A 12 -16.60 3.78 26.02
C VAL A 12 -16.74 4.93 27.01
N SER A 13 -16.54 4.66 28.29
CA SER A 13 -16.65 5.65 29.35
C SER A 13 -15.30 6.31 29.71
N CYS A 14 -14.20 5.73 29.25
CA CYS A 14 -12.86 6.29 29.49
C CYS A 14 -12.54 7.43 28.53
N SER A 15 -11.48 8.19 28.87
CA SER A 15 -10.96 9.23 27.98
C SER A 15 -10.33 8.59 26.73
N VAL A 16 -10.63 9.13 25.56
CA VAL A 16 -10.12 8.64 24.27
C VAL A 16 -9.54 9.82 23.49
N ASN A 17 -8.27 9.71 23.12
CA ASN A 17 -7.58 10.71 22.33
C ASN A 17 -6.79 10.04 21.22
N ALA A 18 -6.88 10.59 20.00
CA ALA A 18 -6.03 10.15 18.93
C ALA A 18 -4.60 10.65 19.16
N ARG A 19 -3.64 9.76 19.01
CA ARG A 19 -2.22 10.14 19.10
C ARG A 19 -1.84 11.05 17.92
N SER A 20 -2.40 10.75 16.74
CA SER A 20 -2.19 11.54 15.52
C SER A 20 -3.32 11.24 14.54
N LEU A 21 -3.71 12.24 13.76
CA LEU A 21 -4.62 12.11 12.64
C LEU A 21 -3.88 12.24 11.30
N ARG A 22 -2.56 12.26 11.32
CA ARG A 22 -1.72 12.48 10.13
C ARG A 22 -1.69 11.29 9.18
N LEU A 23 -1.64 10.08 9.72
CA LEU A 23 -1.56 8.86 8.92
C LEU A 23 -2.97 8.39 8.55
N ARG A 24 -3.35 8.64 7.31
CA ARG A 24 -4.68 8.31 6.79
C ARG A 24 -4.58 7.20 5.76
N SER A 25 -5.71 6.58 5.44
CA SER A 25 -5.79 5.64 4.33
C SER A 25 -5.48 6.36 3.02
N SER A 26 -4.86 5.65 2.11
CA SER A 26 -4.56 6.12 0.76
C SER A 26 -5.20 5.20 -0.28
N GLY A 27 -5.42 5.73 -1.46
CA GLY A 27 -6.03 4.97 -2.53
C GLY A 27 -5.72 5.61 -3.88
N VAL A 28 -6.03 4.86 -4.93
CA VAL A 28 -5.86 5.29 -6.32
C VAL A 28 -7.00 4.74 -7.15
N SER A 29 -7.46 5.53 -8.13
CA SER A 29 -8.50 5.06 -9.07
C SER A 29 -7.98 3.90 -9.90
N THR A 30 -8.83 2.90 -10.16
CA THR A 30 -8.51 1.80 -11.06
C THR A 30 -8.30 2.26 -12.51
N ASP A 31 -8.72 3.48 -12.85
CA ASP A 31 -8.49 4.09 -14.16
C ASP A 31 -7.13 4.79 -14.27
N HIS A 32 -6.39 4.90 -13.19
CA HIS A 32 -5.08 5.54 -13.21
C HIS A 32 -4.09 4.75 -14.09
N ALA A 33 -3.22 5.49 -14.81
CA ALA A 33 -2.26 4.88 -15.73
C ALA A 33 -1.37 3.81 -15.10
N LEU A 34 -0.93 4.02 -13.85
CA LEU A 34 -0.12 3.04 -13.12
C LEU A 34 -0.88 1.75 -12.86
N VAL A 35 -2.16 1.84 -12.51
CA VAL A 35 -3.01 0.68 -12.24
C VAL A 35 -3.26 -0.10 -13.54
N LYS A 36 -3.55 0.62 -14.62
CA LYS A 36 -3.75 0.00 -15.95
C LYS A 36 -2.49 -0.70 -16.44
N ALA A 37 -1.33 -0.08 -16.27
CA ALA A 37 -0.05 -0.68 -16.62
C ALA A 37 0.21 -1.96 -15.82
N GLY A 38 -0.01 -1.94 -14.51
CA GLY A 38 0.15 -3.12 -13.66
C GLY A 38 -0.78 -4.25 -14.06
N THR A 39 -2.04 -3.94 -14.33
CA THR A 39 -3.04 -4.94 -14.78
C THR A 39 -2.64 -5.54 -16.12
N LYS A 40 -2.16 -4.72 -17.05
CA LYS A 40 -1.68 -5.18 -18.36
C LYS A 40 -0.50 -6.15 -18.23
N LEU A 41 0.34 -5.98 -17.24
CA LEU A 41 1.47 -6.86 -16.93
C LEU A 41 1.07 -8.10 -16.11
N GLY A 42 -0.22 -8.32 -15.88
CA GLY A 42 -0.73 -9.47 -15.14
C GLY A 42 -0.64 -9.35 -13.63
N LYS A 43 -0.38 -8.15 -13.10
CA LYS A 43 -0.36 -7.92 -11.66
C LYS A 43 -1.77 -7.85 -11.11
N ARG A 44 -1.96 -8.39 -9.91
CA ARG A 44 -3.25 -8.33 -9.21
C ARG A 44 -3.35 -7.07 -8.37
N LEU A 45 -4.56 -6.54 -8.30
CA LEU A 45 -4.88 -5.39 -7.45
C LEU A 45 -5.39 -5.90 -6.10
N TYR A 46 -4.94 -5.31 -5.02
CA TYR A 46 -5.48 -5.59 -3.70
C TYR A 46 -5.29 -4.39 -2.76
N GLY A 47 -6.13 -4.31 -1.75
CA GLY A 47 -5.96 -3.36 -0.67
C GLY A 47 -5.08 -3.94 0.42
N SER A 48 -4.18 -3.14 0.95
CA SER A 48 -3.33 -3.56 2.06
C SER A 48 -3.81 -2.92 3.36
N PRO A 49 -3.97 -3.69 4.45
CA PRO A 49 -4.34 -3.13 5.75
C PRO A 49 -3.19 -2.44 6.46
N THR A 50 -1.97 -2.54 5.93
CA THR A 50 -0.78 -1.97 6.57
C THR A 50 -0.59 -0.51 6.19
N THR A 51 -0.23 0.31 7.17
CA THR A 51 0.14 1.70 6.96
C THR A 51 1.61 1.78 6.52
N SER A 52 1.89 2.63 5.56
CA SER A 52 3.24 2.88 5.05
C SER A 52 3.42 4.38 4.79
N ASP A 53 4.59 4.77 4.37
CA ASP A 53 4.90 6.16 4.00
C ASP A 53 3.97 6.68 2.89
N GLN A 54 3.34 5.79 2.14
CA GLN A 54 2.32 6.14 1.14
C GLN A 54 1.20 7.01 1.74
N ALA A 55 0.87 6.83 3.02
CA ALA A 55 -0.13 7.63 3.70
C ALA A 55 0.22 9.13 3.75
N LEU A 56 1.48 9.48 3.56
CA LEU A 56 1.98 10.85 3.57
C LEU A 56 2.19 11.44 2.17
N ILE A 57 1.98 10.66 1.13
CA ILE A 57 2.13 11.10 -0.26
C ILE A 57 0.83 11.75 -0.71
N PRO A 58 0.83 13.06 -1.02
CA PRO A 58 -0.40 13.80 -1.31
C PRO A 58 -0.87 13.68 -2.77
N VAL A 59 -0.40 12.70 -3.50
CA VAL A 59 -0.76 12.46 -4.90
C VAL A 59 -1.16 11.00 -5.09
N PRO A 60 -1.90 10.68 -6.18
CA PRO A 60 -2.22 9.28 -6.47
C PRO A 60 -0.97 8.43 -6.54
N SER A 61 -0.97 7.33 -5.83
CA SER A 61 0.20 6.45 -5.71
C SER A 61 -0.23 5.00 -5.59
N ILE A 62 0.65 4.11 -5.99
CA ILE A 62 0.50 2.67 -5.79
C ILE A 62 1.66 2.14 -4.96
N LYS A 63 1.39 1.06 -4.26
CA LYS A 63 2.42 0.32 -3.53
C LYS A 63 2.75 -0.94 -4.32
N MET A 64 4.03 -1.17 -4.54
CA MET A 64 4.52 -2.33 -5.27
C MET A 64 5.90 -2.69 -4.73
N GLY A 65 6.21 -3.96 -4.73
CA GLY A 65 7.53 -4.41 -4.29
C GLY A 65 7.72 -5.89 -4.55
N PRO A 66 8.96 -6.38 -4.47
CA PRO A 66 9.25 -7.80 -4.63
C PRO A 66 8.81 -8.60 -3.40
N GLY A 67 8.64 -9.90 -3.59
CA GLY A 67 8.36 -10.82 -2.51
C GLY A 67 6.89 -10.92 -2.15
N ASP A 68 6.64 -11.58 -1.04
CA ASP A 68 5.31 -11.84 -0.52
C ASP A 68 5.12 -11.09 0.80
N SER A 69 4.13 -10.21 0.87
CA SER A 69 3.83 -9.43 2.07
C SER A 69 3.42 -10.29 3.26
N ALA A 70 2.96 -11.53 3.03
CA ALA A 70 2.64 -12.46 4.10
C ALA A 70 3.85 -12.86 4.96
N ARG A 71 5.07 -12.70 4.43
CA ARG A 71 6.31 -12.95 5.15
C ARG A 71 6.75 -11.77 6.02
N SER A 72 6.13 -10.60 5.83
CA SER A 72 6.47 -9.39 6.56
C SER A 72 6.11 -9.50 8.04
N HIS A 73 6.95 -8.97 8.91
CA HIS A 73 6.77 -9.00 10.36
C HIS A 73 6.64 -10.40 10.96
N SER A 74 7.22 -11.40 10.30
CA SER A 74 7.28 -12.78 10.79
C SER A 74 8.67 -13.11 11.32
N ALA A 75 8.76 -14.16 12.17
CA ALA A 75 10.05 -14.68 12.59
C ALA A 75 10.81 -15.18 11.34
N ASP A 76 12.12 -14.92 11.31
CA ASP A 76 12.97 -15.30 10.18
C ASP A 76 12.44 -14.78 8.83
N GLU A 77 11.93 -13.57 8.81
CA GLU A 77 11.47 -12.90 7.59
C GLU A 77 12.54 -13.00 6.49
N PHE A 78 12.12 -13.37 5.29
CA PHE A 78 13.04 -13.61 4.18
C PHE A 78 12.44 -13.21 2.84
N ILE A 79 13.31 -13.07 1.86
CA ILE A 79 12.97 -12.90 0.45
C ILE A 79 13.93 -13.75 -0.39
N TYR A 80 13.46 -14.34 -1.46
CA TYR A 80 14.32 -15.04 -2.40
C TYR A 80 15.07 -14.05 -3.29
N ALA A 81 16.34 -14.30 -3.57
CA ALA A 81 17.15 -13.46 -4.45
C ALA A 81 16.50 -13.32 -5.85
N LYS A 82 15.89 -14.38 -6.34
CA LYS A 82 15.16 -14.38 -7.60
C LYS A 82 13.98 -13.40 -7.59
N GLU A 83 13.29 -13.26 -6.45
CA GLU A 83 12.18 -12.31 -6.32
C GLU A 83 12.67 -10.87 -6.42
N ILE A 84 13.86 -10.56 -5.93
CA ILE A 84 14.47 -9.23 -6.07
C ILE A 84 14.75 -8.93 -7.55
N GLU A 85 15.33 -9.89 -8.26
CA GLU A 85 15.61 -9.76 -9.70
C GLU A 85 14.32 -9.58 -10.50
N GLU A 86 13.31 -10.39 -10.23
CA GLU A 86 11.99 -10.28 -10.85
C GLU A 86 11.33 -8.92 -10.53
N GLY A 87 11.53 -8.43 -9.32
CA GLY A 87 11.05 -7.12 -8.89
C GLY A 87 11.65 -5.98 -9.71
N ILE A 88 12.95 -6.02 -9.93
CA ILE A 88 13.64 -5.03 -10.77
C ILE A 88 13.04 -5.03 -12.18
N ASN A 89 12.88 -6.19 -12.79
CA ASN A 89 12.30 -6.33 -14.12
C ASN A 89 10.84 -5.85 -14.16
N SER A 90 10.08 -6.12 -13.10
CA SER A 90 8.70 -5.65 -12.98
C SER A 90 8.61 -4.12 -12.94
N TYR A 91 9.51 -3.46 -12.21
CA TYR A 91 9.56 -1.99 -12.17
C TYR A 91 9.90 -1.42 -13.55
N ILE A 92 10.88 -2.00 -14.24
CA ILE A 92 11.27 -1.56 -15.58
C ILE A 92 10.08 -1.67 -16.53
N SER A 93 9.38 -2.80 -16.52
CA SER A 93 8.23 -3.04 -17.38
C SER A 93 7.07 -2.10 -17.05
N LEU A 94 6.78 -1.89 -15.76
CA LEU A 94 5.71 -0.99 -15.33
C LEU A 94 5.97 0.45 -15.77
N LEU A 95 7.18 0.94 -15.58
CA LEU A 95 7.55 2.30 -15.98
C LEU A 95 7.53 2.46 -17.49
N ALA A 96 7.99 1.48 -18.24
CA ALA A 96 7.92 1.50 -19.70
C ALA A 96 6.46 1.59 -20.18
N GLU A 97 5.55 0.82 -19.62
CA GLU A 97 4.12 0.86 -19.96
C GLU A 97 3.46 2.17 -19.55
N THR A 98 3.93 2.82 -18.49
CA THR A 98 3.32 4.05 -17.96
C THR A 98 3.83 5.30 -18.69
N ILE A 99 5.13 5.35 -19.01
CA ILE A 99 5.79 6.54 -19.53
C ILE A 99 5.87 6.51 -21.07
N LEU A 100 6.05 5.35 -21.63
CA LEU A 100 6.17 5.15 -23.08
C LEU A 100 4.86 4.68 -23.69
#